data_b9bc7438e6d57a79c137eed394cbe480
#
_entry.id   b9bc7438e6d57a79c137eed394cbe480
#
_cell.length_a   1.000
_cell.length_b   1.000
_cell.length_c   1.000
_cell.angle_alpha   90.00
_cell.angle_beta   90.00
_cell.angle_gamma   90.00
#
_symmetry.space_group_name_H-M   'P 1'
#
loop_
_entity.id
_entity.type
_entity.pdbx_description
1 polymer ?
#
loop_
_entity_poly.entity_id
_entity_poly.type
_entity_poly.pdbx_seq_one_letter_code
_entity_poly.pdbx_strand_id
1 'polypeptide(L)'
;RDEECVDEAATTLELEDFYDFRHRNLFKVLLSLREQRIPVNLLTIRDEAKTSLERGVDDIGGMAFLAPLPDQVPSPAALPYHVAVVSRKARLRRVVEGARQAITQATAEGDDDSKLDEAEKILTSIIHRSDKKGGEVDMKAVVREALSDIEQAFAQEGSCTGISTGFPALDRLTGGIRNGDMIVLAARPSMGKTSLAMSIVENVAMDSGIP
;
A
#
# COMPACT_ATOMS: atom_id res chain seq x y z
N ARG A 1 -14.44 -11.44 -22.60
CA ARG A 1 -13.52 -10.27 -22.77
C ARG A 1 -13.91 -9.12 -21.84
N ASP A 2 -15.21 -8.79 -21.73
CA ASP A 2 -15.67 -7.67 -20.91
C ASP A 2 -15.64 -8.01 -19.39
N GLU A 3 -15.81 -9.27 -19.03
CA GLU A 3 -15.72 -9.76 -17.65
C GLU A 3 -14.29 -9.70 -17.11
N GLU A 4 -13.28 -10.07 -17.90
CA GLU A 4 -11.86 -9.98 -17.52
C GLU A 4 -11.44 -8.53 -17.23
N CYS A 5 -11.99 -7.57 -17.95
CA CYS A 5 -11.72 -6.14 -17.72
C CYS A 5 -12.28 -5.65 -16.37
N VAL A 6 -13.47 -6.12 -15.99
CA VAL A 6 -14.05 -5.77 -14.68
C VAL A 6 -13.24 -6.42 -13.55
N ASP A 7 -12.77 -7.64 -13.75
CA ASP A 7 -11.94 -8.37 -12.79
C ASP A 7 -10.61 -7.63 -12.55
N GLU A 8 -9.92 -7.22 -13.62
CA GLU A 8 -8.68 -6.47 -13.54
C GLU A 8 -8.87 -5.11 -12.83
N ALA A 9 -9.93 -4.39 -13.18
CA ALA A 9 -10.25 -3.13 -12.51
C ALA A 9 -10.58 -3.32 -11.04
N ALA A 10 -11.34 -4.38 -10.70
CA ALA A 10 -11.78 -4.67 -9.34
C ALA A 10 -10.63 -5.06 -8.39
N THR A 11 -9.55 -5.65 -8.91
CA THR A 11 -8.36 -5.95 -8.10
C THR A 11 -7.60 -4.69 -7.67
N THR A 12 -7.66 -3.62 -8.48
CA THR A 12 -6.83 -2.43 -8.28
C THR A 12 -7.61 -1.22 -7.75
N LEU A 13 -8.87 -1.05 -8.16
CA LEU A 13 -9.68 0.12 -7.84
C LEU A 13 -10.73 -0.17 -6.77
N GLU A 14 -10.98 0.84 -5.93
CA GLU A 14 -12.10 0.88 -4.98
C GLU A 14 -13.15 1.91 -5.44
N LEU A 15 -14.34 1.82 -4.86
CA LEU A 15 -15.43 2.77 -5.17
C LEU A 15 -15.01 4.23 -4.94
N GLU A 16 -14.25 4.47 -3.88
CA GLU A 16 -13.77 5.79 -3.46
C GLU A 16 -12.69 6.35 -4.41
N ASP A 17 -12.10 5.50 -5.27
CA ASP A 17 -11.13 5.95 -6.26
C ASP A 17 -11.76 6.77 -7.39
N PHE A 18 -13.08 6.70 -7.55
CA PHE A 18 -13.81 7.51 -8.52
C PHE A 18 -14.28 8.83 -7.90
N TYR A 19 -13.90 9.95 -8.54
CA TYR A 19 -14.28 11.29 -8.09
C TYR A 19 -15.77 11.57 -8.34
N ASP A 20 -16.25 11.27 -9.54
CA ASP A 20 -17.64 11.47 -9.94
C ASP A 20 -18.50 10.35 -9.37
N PHE A 21 -19.56 10.71 -8.64
CA PHE A 21 -20.48 9.77 -8.02
C PHE A 21 -21.16 8.85 -9.05
N ARG A 22 -21.38 9.32 -10.29
CA ARG A 22 -21.96 8.52 -11.37
C ARG A 22 -21.04 7.35 -11.76
N HIS A 23 -19.75 7.61 -11.89
CA HIS A 23 -18.76 6.56 -12.16
C HIS A 23 -18.63 5.60 -10.98
N ARG A 24 -18.71 6.11 -9.75
CA ARG A 24 -18.69 5.29 -8.53
C ARG A 24 -19.89 4.34 -8.49
N ASN A 25 -21.09 4.86 -8.74
CA ASN A 25 -22.31 4.06 -8.78
C ASN A 25 -22.30 3.06 -9.93
N LEU A 26 -21.81 3.45 -11.11
CA LEU A 26 -21.64 2.54 -12.23
C LEU A 26 -20.68 1.40 -11.87
N PHE A 27 -19.54 1.72 -11.27
CA PHE A 27 -18.58 0.71 -10.85
C PHE A 27 -19.16 -0.25 -9.79
N LYS A 28 -19.96 0.28 -8.84
CA LYS A 28 -20.69 -0.55 -7.88
C LYS A 28 -21.63 -1.54 -8.57
N VAL A 29 -22.39 -1.09 -9.56
CA VAL A 29 -23.29 -1.96 -10.36
C VAL A 29 -22.49 -2.99 -11.14
N LEU A 30 -21.35 -2.63 -11.73
CA LEU A 30 -20.49 -3.57 -12.45
C LEU A 30 -19.93 -4.65 -11.52
N LEU A 31 -19.52 -4.30 -10.29
CA LEU A 31 -19.06 -5.26 -9.29
C LEU A 31 -20.18 -6.23 -8.87
N SER A 32 -21.40 -5.72 -8.68
CA SER A 32 -22.56 -6.55 -8.36
C SER A 32 -22.91 -7.54 -9.47
N LEU A 33 -22.92 -7.09 -10.73
CA LEU A 33 -23.12 -7.98 -11.89
C LEU A 33 -22.04 -9.06 -11.97
N ARG A 34 -20.78 -8.70 -11.71
CA ARG A 34 -19.66 -9.64 -11.65
C ARG A 34 -19.88 -10.71 -10.58
N GLU A 35 -20.25 -10.33 -9.35
CA GLU A 35 -20.51 -11.26 -8.24
C GLU A 35 -21.64 -12.24 -8.59
N GLN A 36 -22.66 -11.74 -9.27
CA GLN A 36 -23.79 -12.55 -9.73
C GLN A 36 -23.48 -13.36 -11.01
N ARG A 37 -22.31 -13.16 -11.62
CA ARG A 37 -21.92 -13.77 -12.91
C ARG A 37 -22.89 -13.46 -14.06
N ILE A 38 -23.44 -12.24 -14.05
CA ILE A 38 -24.34 -11.75 -15.08
C ILE A 38 -23.53 -11.00 -16.14
N PRO A 39 -23.71 -11.28 -17.45
CA PRO A 39 -23.01 -10.58 -18.52
C PRO A 39 -23.26 -9.07 -18.48
N VAL A 40 -22.18 -8.30 -18.64
CA VAL A 40 -22.24 -6.83 -18.62
C VAL A 40 -22.71 -6.30 -19.98
N ASN A 41 -23.88 -5.68 -20.00
CA ASN A 41 -24.45 -4.96 -21.13
C ASN A 41 -25.37 -3.84 -20.64
N LEU A 42 -25.78 -2.93 -21.54
CA LEU A 42 -26.63 -1.80 -21.16
C LEU A 42 -27.95 -2.19 -20.48
N LEU A 43 -28.51 -3.35 -20.86
CA LEU A 43 -29.77 -3.83 -20.31
C LEU A 43 -29.58 -4.35 -18.88
N THR A 44 -28.55 -5.19 -18.66
CA THR A 44 -28.23 -5.73 -17.33
C THR A 44 -27.77 -4.65 -16.38
N ILE A 45 -26.97 -3.66 -16.81
CA ILE A 45 -26.61 -2.48 -16.03
C ILE A 45 -27.85 -1.71 -15.59
N ARG A 46 -28.79 -1.47 -16.51
CA ARG A 46 -30.01 -0.75 -16.20
C ARG A 46 -30.87 -1.49 -15.17
N ASP A 47 -31.01 -2.78 -15.33
CA ASP A 47 -31.88 -3.60 -14.47
C ASP A 47 -31.22 -3.79 -13.08
N GLU A 48 -29.92 -4.00 -13.01
CA GLU A 48 -29.18 -4.07 -11.75
C GLU A 48 -29.15 -2.71 -11.03
N ALA A 49 -29.00 -1.62 -11.75
CA ALA A 49 -29.05 -0.28 -11.15
C ALA A 49 -30.37 -0.01 -10.42
N LYS A 50 -31.51 -0.52 -10.91
CA LYS A 50 -32.81 -0.39 -10.24
C LYS A 50 -32.88 -1.14 -8.91
N THR A 51 -32.09 -2.19 -8.77
CA THR A 51 -32.06 -3.04 -7.56
C THR A 51 -31.03 -2.52 -6.55
N SER A 52 -29.87 -2.07 -7.04
CA SER A 52 -28.71 -1.74 -6.20
C SER A 52 -28.59 -0.26 -5.82
N LEU A 53 -29.35 0.63 -6.50
CA LEU A 53 -29.30 2.09 -6.30
C LEU A 53 -30.68 2.65 -6.00
N GLU A 54 -30.72 3.74 -5.22
CA GLU A 54 -32.00 4.34 -4.75
C GLU A 54 -32.85 4.88 -5.89
N ARG A 55 -32.23 5.62 -6.82
CA ARG A 55 -32.90 6.22 -8.00
C ARG A 55 -32.65 5.42 -9.29
N GLY A 56 -32.07 4.22 -9.16
CA GLY A 56 -31.76 3.37 -10.29
C GLY A 56 -30.78 4.00 -11.26
N VAL A 57 -31.14 4.02 -12.53
CA VAL A 57 -30.26 4.52 -13.61
C VAL A 57 -29.95 6.02 -13.49
N ASP A 58 -30.80 6.81 -12.82
CA ASP A 58 -30.59 8.24 -12.65
C ASP A 58 -29.38 8.53 -11.75
N ASP A 59 -29.08 7.65 -10.78
CA ASP A 59 -27.88 7.74 -9.95
C ASP A 59 -26.58 7.49 -10.71
N ILE A 60 -26.66 6.95 -11.92
CA ILE A 60 -25.52 6.75 -12.83
C ILE A 60 -25.45 7.90 -13.86
N GLY A 61 -26.45 8.77 -13.91
CA GLY A 61 -26.56 9.85 -14.89
C GLY A 61 -27.53 9.58 -16.04
N GLY A 62 -28.38 8.55 -15.90
CA GLY A 62 -29.41 8.18 -16.86
C GLY A 62 -28.89 7.45 -18.09
N MET A 63 -29.83 7.02 -18.94
CA MET A 63 -29.48 6.32 -20.18
C MET A 63 -28.71 7.20 -21.18
N ALA A 64 -28.90 8.52 -21.15
CA ALA A 64 -28.17 9.45 -21.99
C ALA A 64 -26.68 9.49 -21.67
N PHE A 65 -26.30 9.21 -20.41
CA PHE A 65 -24.91 9.09 -19.99
C PHE A 65 -24.35 7.71 -20.31
N LEU A 66 -25.12 6.65 -20.09
CA LEU A 66 -24.65 5.25 -20.26
C LEU A 66 -24.49 4.85 -21.74
N ALA A 67 -25.41 5.26 -22.60
CA ALA A 67 -25.44 4.80 -24.01
C ALA A 67 -24.17 5.09 -24.78
N PRO A 68 -23.52 6.26 -24.67
CA PRO A 68 -22.31 6.57 -25.42
C PRO A 68 -21.02 5.99 -24.80
N LEU A 69 -21.03 5.47 -23.56
CA LEU A 69 -19.82 5.01 -22.88
C LEU A 69 -19.06 3.89 -23.62
N PRO A 70 -19.72 2.86 -24.18
CA PRO A 70 -19.01 1.81 -24.91
C PRO A 70 -18.22 2.32 -26.12
N ASP A 71 -18.71 3.37 -26.75
CA ASP A 71 -18.12 3.94 -27.98
C ASP A 71 -16.94 4.90 -27.69
N GLN A 72 -16.80 5.36 -26.43
CA GLN A 72 -15.73 6.29 -26.04
C GLN A 72 -14.38 5.60 -25.83
N VAL A 73 -14.36 4.29 -25.61
CA VAL A 73 -13.11 3.54 -25.39
C VAL A 73 -12.96 2.48 -26.48
N PRO A 74 -12.10 2.73 -27.47
CA PRO A 74 -12.01 1.89 -28.66
C PRO A 74 -11.37 0.51 -28.41
N SER A 75 -10.66 0.33 -27.30
CA SER A 75 -9.98 -0.95 -27.04
C SER A 75 -9.84 -1.27 -25.54
N PRO A 76 -10.16 -2.51 -25.12
CA PRO A 76 -9.85 -3.01 -23.78
C PRO A 76 -8.36 -2.99 -23.42
N ALA A 77 -7.47 -3.00 -24.41
CA ALA A 77 -6.01 -2.97 -24.18
C ALA A 77 -5.51 -1.70 -23.46
N ALA A 78 -6.29 -0.62 -23.46
CA ALA A 78 -5.97 0.61 -22.74
C ALA A 78 -6.39 0.58 -21.27
N LEU A 79 -7.09 -0.47 -20.80
CA LEU A 79 -7.60 -0.55 -19.43
C LEU A 79 -6.50 -0.39 -18.37
N PRO A 80 -5.36 -1.11 -18.42
CA PRO A 80 -4.32 -0.99 -17.38
C PRO A 80 -3.82 0.46 -17.25
N TYR A 81 -3.69 1.17 -18.36
CA TYR A 81 -3.31 2.58 -18.36
C TYR A 81 -4.35 3.45 -17.66
N HIS A 82 -5.64 3.27 -17.97
CA HIS A 82 -6.72 4.04 -17.36
C HIS A 82 -6.85 3.73 -15.86
N VAL A 83 -6.75 2.47 -15.46
CA VAL A 83 -6.73 2.04 -14.06
C VAL A 83 -5.59 2.72 -13.31
N ALA A 84 -4.37 2.73 -13.87
CA ALA A 84 -3.22 3.41 -13.28
C ALA A 84 -3.44 4.92 -13.13
N VAL A 85 -4.05 5.58 -14.12
CA VAL A 85 -4.37 7.01 -14.05
C VAL A 85 -5.39 7.30 -12.96
N VAL A 86 -6.48 6.54 -12.89
CA VAL A 86 -7.53 6.70 -11.86
C VAL A 86 -6.94 6.50 -10.48
N SER A 87 -6.20 5.40 -10.26
CA SER A 87 -5.55 5.09 -8.98
C SER A 87 -4.58 6.21 -8.56
N ARG A 88 -3.72 6.70 -9.46
CA ARG A 88 -2.80 7.81 -9.17
C ARG A 88 -3.54 9.08 -8.75
N LYS A 89 -4.60 9.45 -9.47
CA LYS A 89 -5.41 10.64 -9.14
C LYS A 89 -6.17 10.47 -7.82
N ALA A 90 -6.65 9.28 -7.54
CA ALA A 90 -7.30 8.95 -6.27
C ALA A 90 -6.32 9.07 -5.09
N ARG A 91 -5.08 8.58 -5.24
CA ARG A 91 -4.02 8.72 -4.23
C ARG A 91 -3.72 10.20 -3.94
N LEU A 92 -3.58 11.03 -4.97
CA LEU A 92 -3.37 12.47 -4.79
C LEU A 92 -4.54 13.13 -4.04
N ARG A 93 -5.80 12.79 -4.37
CA ARG A 93 -6.98 13.32 -3.65
C ARG A 93 -6.98 12.93 -2.19
N ARG A 94 -6.63 11.66 -1.89
CA ARG A 94 -6.53 11.17 -0.50
C ARG A 94 -5.47 11.92 0.30
N VAL A 95 -4.31 12.19 -0.30
CA VAL A 95 -3.26 12.99 0.35
C VAL A 95 -3.76 14.40 0.65
N VAL A 96 -4.41 15.06 -0.30
CA VAL A 96 -4.95 16.41 -0.11
C VAL A 96 -6.03 16.43 0.97
N GLU A 97 -6.94 15.46 0.95
CA GLU A 97 -8.03 15.39 1.92
C GLU A 97 -7.51 15.09 3.33
N GLY A 98 -6.59 14.14 3.46
CA GLY A 98 -5.98 13.84 4.75
C GLY A 98 -5.13 15.01 5.30
N ALA A 99 -4.41 15.73 4.43
CA ALA A 99 -3.70 16.94 4.86
C ALA A 99 -4.70 18.01 5.37
N ARG A 100 -5.85 18.18 4.72
CA ARG A 100 -6.92 19.08 5.20
C ARG A 100 -7.44 18.65 6.56
N GLN A 101 -7.71 17.37 6.75
CA GLN A 101 -8.18 16.82 8.02
C GLN A 101 -7.13 17.02 9.13
N ALA A 102 -5.85 16.77 8.85
CA ALA A 102 -4.77 17.01 9.81
C ALA A 102 -4.67 18.50 10.21
N ILE A 103 -4.78 19.44 9.25
CA ILE A 103 -4.81 20.88 9.54
C ILE A 103 -6.03 21.23 10.41
N THR A 104 -7.20 20.70 10.10
CA THR A 104 -8.42 20.96 10.86
C THR A 104 -8.29 20.48 12.30
N GLN A 105 -7.71 19.29 12.52
CA GLN A 105 -7.48 18.76 13.87
C GLN A 105 -6.44 19.57 14.64
N ALA A 106 -5.33 19.93 14.00
CA ALA A 106 -4.29 20.75 14.63
C ALA A 106 -4.77 22.16 15.02
N THR A 107 -5.80 22.68 14.34
CA THR A 107 -6.37 24.00 14.63
C THR A 107 -7.66 23.97 15.45
N ALA A 108 -8.15 22.78 15.84
CA ALA A 108 -9.34 22.60 16.66
C ALA A 108 -9.10 23.13 18.10
N GLU A 109 -10.20 23.38 18.84
CA GLU A 109 -10.11 23.68 20.27
C GLU A 109 -9.84 22.38 21.06
N GLY A 110 -8.97 22.44 22.07
CA GLY A 110 -8.64 21.29 22.93
C GLY A 110 -7.20 21.26 23.39
N ASP A 111 -6.82 20.17 24.03
CA ASP A 111 -5.46 19.93 24.52
C ASP A 111 -4.47 19.74 23.38
N ASP A 112 -3.31 20.38 23.46
CA ASP A 112 -2.33 20.43 22.38
C ASP A 112 -1.67 19.06 22.10
N ASP A 113 -1.44 18.25 23.13
CA ASP A 113 -0.88 16.91 22.97
C ASP A 113 -1.86 15.98 22.25
N SER A 114 -3.16 16.06 22.62
CA SER A 114 -4.21 15.28 21.95
C SER A 114 -4.39 15.65 20.48
N LYS A 115 -4.29 16.95 20.14
CA LYS A 115 -4.37 17.43 18.75
C LYS A 115 -3.19 16.94 17.91
N LEU A 116 -1.98 16.97 18.50
CA LEU A 116 -0.78 16.49 17.84
C LEU A 116 -0.90 15.00 17.52
N ASP A 117 -1.26 14.18 18.51
CA ASP A 117 -1.47 12.73 18.34
C ASP A 117 -2.49 12.41 17.24
N GLU A 118 -3.62 13.14 17.20
CA GLU A 118 -4.65 12.89 16.19
C GLU A 118 -4.22 13.31 14.79
N ALA A 119 -3.52 14.45 14.65
CA ALA A 119 -2.96 14.89 13.39
C ALA A 119 -1.89 13.91 12.86
N GLU A 120 -1.02 13.40 13.73
CA GLU A 120 -0.02 12.39 13.38
C GLU A 120 -0.65 11.06 12.94
N LYS A 121 -1.70 10.60 13.62
CA LYS A 121 -2.46 9.40 13.21
C LYS A 121 -3.05 9.55 11.81
N ILE A 122 -3.65 10.71 11.51
CA ILE A 122 -4.20 10.99 10.19
C ILE A 122 -3.10 10.92 9.13
N LEU A 123 -1.98 11.60 9.32
CA LEU A 123 -0.85 11.62 8.38
C LEU A 123 -0.25 10.22 8.18
N THR A 124 -0.05 9.48 9.26
CA THR A 124 0.46 8.11 9.23
C THR A 124 -0.50 7.17 8.48
N SER A 125 -1.81 7.31 8.69
CA SER A 125 -2.82 6.52 7.99
C SER A 125 -2.79 6.71 6.47
N ILE A 126 -2.47 7.92 5.98
CA ILE A 126 -2.35 8.23 4.56
C ILE A 126 -1.15 7.48 3.96
N ILE A 127 -0.01 7.48 4.66
CA ILE A 127 1.23 6.82 4.23
C ILE A 127 1.00 5.31 4.14
N HIS A 128 0.55 4.68 5.21
CA HIS A 128 0.34 3.23 5.26
C HIS A 128 -0.76 2.71 4.30
N ARG A 129 -1.81 3.51 4.06
CA ARG A 129 -2.85 3.14 3.09
C ARG A 129 -2.35 3.23 1.64
N SER A 130 -1.33 4.07 1.40
CA SER A 130 -0.65 4.15 0.10
C SER A 130 0.15 2.88 -0.20
N ASP A 131 0.73 2.25 0.81
CA ASP A 131 1.57 1.05 0.65
C ASP A 131 0.75 -0.24 0.52
N LYS A 132 -0.44 -0.31 1.14
CA LYS A 132 -1.30 -1.51 1.05
C LYS A 132 -1.87 -1.81 -0.33
N LYS A 133 -1.85 -0.84 -1.24
CA LYS A 133 -2.23 -1.00 -2.66
C LYS A 133 -1.03 -1.01 -3.63
N GLY A 134 0.18 -1.19 -3.12
CA GLY A 134 1.27 -1.74 -3.92
C GLY A 134 0.80 -3.13 -4.33
N GLY A 135 0.51 -3.30 -5.63
CA GLY A 135 -0.18 -4.44 -6.19
C GLY A 135 0.27 -5.79 -5.63
N GLU A 136 -0.47 -6.84 -5.89
CA GLU A 136 -0.01 -8.21 -5.68
C GLU A 136 1.48 -8.23 -5.96
N VAL A 137 2.27 -8.41 -4.90
CA VAL A 137 3.72 -8.46 -5.07
C VAL A 137 3.92 -9.69 -5.94
N ASP A 138 4.28 -9.49 -7.20
CA ASP A 138 4.48 -10.60 -8.13
C ASP A 138 5.42 -11.58 -7.43
N MET A 139 4.92 -12.77 -7.11
CA MET A 139 5.69 -13.80 -6.42
C MET A 139 7.04 -14.00 -7.12
N LYS A 140 7.10 -13.82 -8.45
CA LYS A 140 8.35 -13.86 -9.20
C LYS A 140 9.29 -12.71 -8.85
N ALA A 141 8.78 -11.51 -8.54
CA ALA A 141 9.61 -10.39 -8.11
C ALA A 141 10.18 -10.65 -6.71
N VAL A 142 9.34 -11.12 -5.77
CA VAL A 142 9.78 -11.50 -4.41
C VAL A 142 10.83 -12.61 -4.46
N VAL A 143 10.59 -13.65 -5.28
CA VAL A 143 11.54 -14.76 -5.43
C VAL A 143 12.85 -14.29 -6.07
N ARG A 144 12.81 -13.39 -7.05
CA ARG A 144 14.04 -12.81 -7.63
C ARG A 144 14.81 -11.98 -6.62
N GLU A 145 14.14 -11.16 -5.83
CA GLU A 145 14.75 -10.35 -4.78
C GLU A 145 15.39 -11.27 -3.72
N ALA A 146 14.67 -12.28 -3.24
CA ALA A 146 15.20 -13.26 -2.30
C ALA A 146 16.38 -14.05 -2.87
N LEU A 147 16.34 -14.43 -4.15
CA LEU A 147 17.48 -15.09 -4.82
C LEU A 147 18.68 -14.15 -4.94
N SER A 148 18.46 -12.89 -5.28
CA SER A 148 19.53 -11.88 -5.33
C SER A 148 20.18 -11.69 -3.96
N ASP A 149 19.39 -11.63 -2.89
CA ASP A 149 19.90 -11.52 -1.52
C ASP A 149 20.72 -12.75 -1.11
N ILE A 150 20.26 -13.95 -1.51
CA ILE A 150 20.99 -15.19 -1.29
C ILE A 150 22.30 -15.19 -2.10
N GLU A 151 22.27 -14.81 -3.38
CA GLU A 151 23.47 -14.72 -4.22
C GLU A 151 24.48 -13.71 -3.67
N GLN A 152 24.03 -12.57 -3.18
CA GLN A 152 24.89 -11.58 -2.51
C GLN A 152 25.49 -12.13 -1.21
N ALA A 153 24.69 -12.84 -0.41
CA ALA A 153 25.18 -13.49 0.80
C ALA A 153 26.22 -14.58 0.51
N PHE A 154 26.06 -15.33 -0.59
CA PHE A 154 27.05 -16.31 -1.03
C PHE A 154 28.32 -15.67 -1.62
N ALA A 155 28.19 -14.53 -2.31
CA ALA A 155 29.34 -13.83 -2.91
C ALA A 155 30.21 -13.13 -1.85
N GLN A 156 29.64 -12.81 -0.68
CA GLN A 156 30.38 -12.33 0.46
C GLN A 156 31.02 -13.52 1.18
N GLU A 157 32.27 -13.83 0.88
CA GLU A 157 33.11 -14.79 1.60
C GLU A 157 33.38 -14.33 3.05
N GLY A 158 32.33 -14.10 3.85
CA GLY A 158 32.44 -13.69 5.24
C GLY A 158 31.34 -14.34 6.09
N SER A 159 31.67 -14.66 7.32
CA SER A 159 30.77 -15.30 8.29
C SER A 159 29.63 -14.42 8.78
N CYS A 160 29.46 -13.20 8.23
CA CYS A 160 28.51 -12.19 8.72
C CYS A 160 27.72 -11.63 7.55
N THR A 161 26.41 -11.91 7.51
CA THR A 161 25.45 -11.34 6.51
C THR A 161 24.88 -9.99 6.94
N GLY A 162 25.04 -9.62 8.20
CA GLY A 162 24.65 -8.35 8.79
C GLY A 162 25.84 -7.47 9.15
N ILE A 163 25.59 -6.40 9.90
CA ILE A 163 26.62 -5.52 10.48
C ILE A 163 27.42 -6.33 11.50
N SER A 164 28.73 -6.42 11.36
CA SER A 164 29.59 -7.14 12.31
C SER A 164 29.57 -6.43 13.66
N THR A 165 29.44 -7.20 14.73
CA THR A 165 29.59 -6.70 16.11
C THR A 165 31.03 -6.45 16.53
N GLY A 166 32.00 -6.89 15.70
CA GLY A 166 33.40 -6.91 16.05
C GLY A 166 33.83 -8.09 16.95
N PHE A 167 32.87 -8.97 17.29
CA PHE A 167 33.11 -10.19 18.05
C PHE A 167 32.86 -11.41 17.15
N PRO A 168 33.91 -12.03 16.57
CA PRO A 168 33.75 -13.10 15.57
C PRO A 168 32.94 -14.31 16.06
N ALA A 169 33.03 -14.63 17.35
CA ALA A 169 32.26 -15.72 17.94
C ALA A 169 30.75 -15.40 18.01
N LEU A 170 30.40 -14.15 18.28
CA LEU A 170 29.03 -13.68 18.30
C LEU A 170 28.48 -13.58 16.88
N ASP A 171 29.24 -13.04 15.96
CA ASP A 171 28.87 -12.89 14.56
C ASP A 171 28.62 -14.25 13.88
N ARG A 172 29.39 -15.27 14.21
CA ARG A 172 29.14 -16.66 13.75
C ARG A 172 27.82 -17.25 14.24
N LEU A 173 27.39 -16.87 15.43
CA LEU A 173 26.15 -17.38 16.03
C LEU A 173 24.92 -16.62 15.53
N THR A 174 25.05 -15.31 15.31
CA THR A 174 23.92 -14.43 14.96
C THR A 174 23.84 -14.09 13.47
N GLY A 175 24.94 -14.26 12.72
CA GLY A 175 25.07 -13.77 11.37
C GLY A 175 25.23 -12.24 11.28
N GLY A 176 25.54 -11.58 12.40
CA GLY A 176 25.59 -10.12 12.54
C GLY A 176 24.25 -9.47 12.85
N ILE A 177 24.25 -8.16 12.96
CA ILE A 177 23.07 -7.33 13.25
C ILE A 177 22.41 -6.93 11.95
N ARG A 178 21.12 -7.21 11.76
CA ARG A 178 20.38 -6.84 10.55
C ARG A 178 19.55 -5.57 10.79
N ASN A 179 19.32 -4.81 9.72
CA ASN A 179 18.45 -3.64 9.78
C ASN A 179 17.03 -4.06 10.19
N GLY A 180 16.48 -3.38 11.21
CA GLY A 180 15.16 -3.67 11.75
C GLY A 180 15.13 -4.71 12.89
N ASP A 181 16.25 -5.35 13.22
CA ASP A 181 16.33 -6.27 14.34
C ASP A 181 16.30 -5.54 15.68
N MET A 182 15.52 -6.06 16.61
CA MET A 182 15.54 -5.64 18.00
C MET A 182 16.42 -6.58 18.82
N ILE A 183 17.54 -6.07 19.35
CA ILE A 183 18.47 -6.85 20.15
C ILE A 183 18.31 -6.52 21.63
N VAL A 184 18.01 -7.53 22.43
CA VAL A 184 17.88 -7.40 23.90
C VAL A 184 19.09 -8.00 24.59
N LEU A 185 19.89 -7.15 25.23
CA LEU A 185 21.04 -7.55 26.03
C LEU A 185 20.68 -7.59 27.50
N ALA A 186 20.60 -8.77 28.09
CA ALA A 186 20.30 -8.98 29.50
C ALA A 186 21.51 -9.55 30.26
N ALA A 187 21.80 -9.01 31.44
CA ALA A 187 22.84 -9.48 32.32
C ALA A 187 22.54 -9.10 33.77
N ARG A 188 23.16 -9.80 34.73
CA ARG A 188 23.12 -9.39 36.14
C ARG A 188 23.83 -8.03 36.31
N PRO A 189 23.47 -7.24 37.36
CA PRO A 189 24.20 -6.02 37.68
C PRO A 189 25.71 -6.26 37.78
N SER A 190 26.49 -5.28 37.28
CA SER A 190 27.98 -5.31 37.32
C SER A 190 28.66 -6.34 36.39
N MET A 191 27.95 -7.01 35.49
CA MET A 191 28.51 -7.99 34.57
C MET A 191 29.05 -7.38 33.25
N GLY A 192 29.17 -6.07 33.15
CA GLY A 192 29.74 -5.41 31.98
C GLY A 192 28.76 -5.25 30.78
N LYS A 193 27.45 -5.33 31.01
CA LYS A 193 26.42 -5.18 29.97
C LYS A 193 26.61 -3.91 29.11
N THR A 194 26.75 -2.78 29.77
CA THR A 194 26.93 -1.48 29.10
C THR A 194 28.27 -1.40 28.36
N SER A 195 29.34 -1.98 28.95
CA SER A 195 30.65 -2.04 28.32
C SER A 195 30.61 -2.85 27.03
N LEU A 196 29.93 -4.02 27.02
CA LEU A 196 29.78 -4.82 25.81
C LEU A 196 29.00 -4.08 24.74
N ALA A 197 27.88 -3.41 25.13
CA ALA A 197 27.11 -2.61 24.19
C ALA A 197 27.94 -1.49 23.56
N MET A 198 28.71 -0.76 24.39
CA MET A 198 29.59 0.30 23.89
C MET A 198 30.71 -0.21 23.01
N SER A 199 31.29 -1.38 23.32
CA SER A 199 32.30 -2.01 22.47
C SER A 199 31.73 -2.42 21.11
N ILE A 200 30.49 -2.91 21.05
CA ILE A 200 29.82 -3.21 19.78
C ILE A 200 29.64 -1.92 18.97
N VAL A 201 29.13 -0.84 19.60
CA VAL A 201 28.94 0.46 18.93
C VAL A 201 30.27 1.00 18.41
N GLU A 202 31.33 0.92 19.21
CA GLU A 202 32.68 1.37 18.82
C GLU A 202 33.18 0.57 17.61
N ASN A 203 33.08 -0.76 17.64
CA ASN A 203 33.50 -1.61 16.51
C ASN A 203 32.69 -1.28 15.24
N VAL A 204 31.37 -1.13 15.34
CA VAL A 204 30.51 -0.77 14.19
C VAL A 204 30.92 0.59 13.62
N ALA A 205 31.14 1.58 14.46
CA ALA A 205 31.53 2.93 14.02
C ALA A 205 32.92 2.95 13.36
N MET A 206 33.88 2.19 13.89
CA MET A 206 35.25 2.17 13.39
C MET A 206 35.42 1.33 12.12
N ASP A 207 34.78 0.16 12.07
CA ASP A 207 34.99 -0.81 10.98
C ASP A 207 34.00 -0.60 9.83
N SER A 208 32.76 -0.23 10.12
CA SER A 208 31.70 -0.10 9.10
C SER A 208 31.49 1.36 8.65
N GLY A 209 32.07 2.34 9.35
CA GLY A 209 31.91 3.76 9.04
C GLY A 209 30.45 4.26 9.12
N ILE A 210 29.61 3.51 9.83
CA ILE A 210 28.19 3.85 10.04
C ILE A 210 28.14 4.80 11.23
N PRO A 211 27.54 6.02 11.08
CA PRO A 211 27.47 7.00 12.16
C PRO A 211 26.56 6.56 13.29
#